data_2baa65bb56010aab8e199a21c11b3a18
#
_entry.id   2baa65bb56010aab8e199a21c11b3a18
#
_cell.length_a   1.000
_cell.length_b   1.000
_cell.length_c   1.000
_cell.angle_alpha   90.00
_cell.angle_beta   90.00
_cell.angle_gamma   90.00
#
_symmetry.space_group_name_H-M   'P 1'
#
loop_
_entity.id
_entity.type
_entity.pdbx_description
1 polymer ?
#
loop_
_entity_poly.entity_id
_entity_poly.type
_entity_poly.pdbx_seq_one_letter_code
_entity_poly.pdbx_strand_id
1 'polypeptide(L)'
;QFGGILFLAVDIARELSNQNHQVIIYTTDLDFANNPNTFNKKLPREENVQNFKIIRSHVWFSIKLFFVSPGLYFRMMNSQQDIIHTIGIRSFQSFVGALVAYKKKIPLFVSDQGGLTTHPDLHTNNVWTKILYKIQSPMVQFIIKHAKKIIVANEYEKKIFSQLTDENRIEVVRNGINLENMKSSVDFKKK
;
A
#
# COMPACT_ATOMS: atom_id res chain seq x y z
N GLN A 1 -4.07 -10.80 12.69
CA GLN A 1 -2.69 -10.34 12.46
C GLN A 1 -2.77 -9.07 11.62
N PHE A 2 -2.45 -7.93 12.19
CA PHE A 2 -2.28 -6.70 11.44
C PHE A 2 -1.05 -6.86 10.56
N GLY A 3 -1.20 -6.72 9.23
CA GLY A 3 -0.09 -6.91 8.30
C GLY A 3 0.98 -5.82 8.45
N GLY A 4 2.25 -6.16 8.27
CA GLY A 4 3.38 -5.23 8.34
C GLY A 4 3.23 -3.99 7.45
N ILE A 5 2.47 -4.09 6.36
CA ILE A 5 2.15 -2.98 5.44
C ILE A 5 1.45 -1.81 6.15
N LEU A 6 0.53 -2.10 7.09
CA LEU A 6 -0.18 -1.05 7.83
C LEU A 6 0.77 -0.27 8.74
N PHE A 7 1.62 -0.98 9.47
CA PHE A 7 2.61 -0.34 10.33
C PHE A 7 3.60 0.50 9.53
N LEU A 8 4.10 -0.04 8.42
CA LEU A 8 4.98 0.70 7.52
C LEU A 8 4.35 1.99 7.02
N ALA A 9 3.08 1.94 6.58
CA ALA A 9 2.38 3.13 6.08
C ALA A 9 2.22 4.21 7.16
N VAL A 10 1.89 3.80 8.39
CA VAL A 10 1.74 4.71 9.54
C VAL A 10 3.08 5.27 9.97
N ASP A 11 4.13 4.47 10.01
CA ASP A 11 5.47 4.92 10.41
C ASP A 11 6.06 5.90 9.39
N ILE A 12 5.91 5.63 8.10
CA ILE A 12 6.30 6.57 7.04
C ILE A 12 5.51 7.88 7.17
N ALA A 13 4.18 7.81 7.39
CA ALA A 13 3.36 9.01 7.52
C ALA A 13 3.76 9.85 8.73
N ARG A 14 4.03 9.20 9.86
CA ARG A 14 4.49 9.87 11.09
C ARG A 14 5.83 10.57 10.87
N GLU A 15 6.79 9.86 10.28
CA GLU A 15 8.13 10.39 10.06
C GLU A 15 8.14 11.58 9.10
N LEU A 16 7.43 11.49 7.98
CA LEU A 16 7.27 12.60 7.05
C LEU A 16 6.56 13.80 7.70
N SER A 17 5.56 13.54 8.53
CA SER A 17 4.86 14.62 9.25
C SER A 17 5.74 15.29 10.29
N ASN A 18 6.64 14.54 10.96
CA ASN A 18 7.64 15.10 11.86
C ASN A 18 8.66 16.00 11.13
N GLN A 19 8.87 15.75 9.84
CA GLN A 19 9.68 16.58 8.95
C GLN A 19 8.90 17.77 8.33
N ASN A 20 7.73 18.09 8.87
CA ASN A 20 6.85 19.18 8.43
C ASN A 20 6.20 18.97 7.05
N HIS A 21 6.11 17.75 6.55
CA HIS A 21 5.30 17.46 5.37
C HIS A 21 3.83 17.25 5.76
N GLN A 22 2.92 17.75 4.90
CA GLN A 22 1.49 17.45 5.04
C GLN A 22 1.20 16.08 4.48
N VAL A 23 0.84 15.12 5.33
CA VAL A 23 0.61 13.73 4.93
C VAL A 23 -0.86 13.37 5.05
N ILE A 24 -1.40 12.75 4.00
CA ILE A 24 -2.75 12.21 3.99
C ILE A 24 -2.68 10.73 3.62
N ILE A 25 -3.15 9.86 4.49
CA ILE A 25 -3.31 8.44 4.21
C ILE A 25 -4.71 8.21 3.64
N TYR A 26 -4.77 7.74 2.39
CA TYR A 26 -5.99 7.27 1.76
C TYR A 26 -6.13 5.76 1.95
N THR A 27 -7.22 5.33 2.56
CA THR A 27 -7.47 3.92 2.85
C THR A 27 -8.95 3.56 2.70
N THR A 28 -9.32 2.35 3.07
CA THR A 28 -10.70 1.86 3.06
C THR A 28 -11.28 1.77 4.46
N ASP A 29 -12.57 1.49 4.54
CA ASP A 29 -13.30 1.23 5.78
C ASP A 29 -13.26 -0.26 6.19
N LEU A 30 -12.29 -1.01 5.72
CA LEU A 30 -12.07 -2.39 6.10
C LEU A 30 -11.68 -2.50 7.57
N ASP A 31 -12.39 -3.33 8.32
CA ASP A 31 -12.18 -3.54 9.76
C ASP A 31 -11.58 -4.92 10.03
N PHE A 32 -10.27 -5.02 9.85
CA PHE A 32 -9.54 -6.27 10.12
C PHE A 32 -9.50 -6.66 11.60
N ALA A 33 -9.75 -5.71 12.51
CA ALA A 33 -9.66 -5.98 13.94
C ALA A 33 -10.78 -6.90 14.41
N ASN A 34 -11.98 -6.73 13.86
CA ASN A 34 -13.16 -7.46 14.29
C ASN A 34 -13.50 -8.62 13.35
N ASN A 35 -13.35 -8.43 12.04
CA ASN A 35 -13.53 -9.48 11.05
C ASN A 35 -12.85 -9.08 9.72
N PRO A 36 -11.93 -9.88 9.17
CA PRO A 36 -11.16 -9.53 7.97
C PRO A 36 -11.99 -9.30 6.71
N ASN A 37 -13.26 -9.66 6.71
CA ASN A 37 -14.18 -9.44 5.60
C ASN A 37 -15.27 -8.40 5.91
N THR A 38 -15.14 -7.68 7.01
CA THR A 38 -16.17 -6.74 7.45
C THR A 38 -15.77 -5.31 7.12
N PHE A 39 -16.70 -4.58 6.52
CA PHE A 39 -16.56 -3.15 6.24
C PHE A 39 -17.31 -2.38 7.32
N ASN A 40 -16.58 -1.64 8.13
CA ASN A 40 -17.17 -0.88 9.22
C ASN A 40 -17.55 0.52 8.75
N LYS A 41 -18.80 0.68 8.31
CA LYS A 41 -19.35 1.98 7.92
C LYS A 41 -19.38 3.02 9.04
N LYS A 42 -19.22 2.60 10.29
CA LYS A 42 -19.17 3.50 11.46
C LYS A 42 -17.81 4.15 11.66
N LEU A 43 -16.76 3.64 11.01
CA LEU A 43 -15.45 4.29 11.05
C LEU A 43 -15.55 5.71 10.48
N PRO A 44 -14.93 6.70 11.14
CA PRO A 44 -14.94 8.07 10.65
C PRO A 44 -14.34 8.14 9.24
N ARG A 45 -15.00 8.88 8.36
CA ARG A 45 -14.53 9.05 6.97
C ARG A 45 -13.25 9.87 6.90
N GLU A 46 -13.07 10.76 7.83
CA GLU A 46 -11.88 11.59 7.99
C GLU A 46 -11.48 11.58 9.46
N GLU A 47 -10.21 11.44 9.71
CA GLU A 47 -9.65 11.37 11.06
C GLU A 47 -8.25 12.02 11.05
N ASN A 48 -7.99 12.86 12.03
CA ASN A 48 -6.65 13.38 12.27
C ASN A 48 -5.97 12.52 13.34
N VAL A 49 -4.84 11.94 12.99
CA VAL A 49 -4.05 11.09 13.88
C VAL A 49 -2.68 11.71 14.03
N GLN A 50 -2.37 12.19 15.25
CA GLN A 50 -1.13 12.92 15.48
C GLN A 50 -0.99 14.11 14.49
N ASN A 51 0.00 14.05 13.60
CA ASN A 51 0.33 15.13 12.66
C ASN A 51 -0.08 14.81 11.21
N PHE A 52 -0.83 13.73 10.95
CA PHE A 52 -1.29 13.36 9.61
C PHE A 52 -2.81 13.08 9.57
N LYS A 53 -3.38 13.12 8.39
CA LYS A 53 -4.81 12.89 8.16
C LYS A 53 -5.04 11.51 7.54
N ILE A 54 -6.11 10.83 7.98
CA ILE A 54 -6.60 9.59 7.36
C ILE A 54 -7.93 9.88 6.68
N ILE A 55 -8.05 9.49 5.41
CA ILE A 55 -9.29 9.57 4.64
C ILE A 55 -9.70 8.17 4.21
N ARG A 56 -10.88 7.73 4.67
CA ARG A 56 -11.42 6.40 4.36
C ARG A 56 -12.50 6.45 3.29
N SER A 57 -12.43 5.52 2.36
CA SER A 57 -13.46 5.31 1.34
C SER A 57 -14.13 3.97 1.53
N HIS A 58 -15.44 3.93 1.28
CA HIS A 58 -16.21 2.69 1.41
C HIS A 58 -15.82 1.68 0.33
N VAL A 59 -15.66 0.42 0.74
CA VAL A 59 -15.50 -0.70 -0.19
C VAL A 59 -16.88 -1.13 -0.68
N TRP A 60 -17.06 -1.14 -1.99
CA TRP A 60 -18.33 -1.56 -2.62
C TRP A 60 -18.44 -3.08 -2.68
N PHE A 61 -17.36 -3.75 -3.06
CA PHE A 61 -17.25 -5.19 -3.07
C PHE A 61 -15.78 -5.63 -3.00
N SER A 62 -15.57 -6.90 -2.68
CA SER A 62 -14.25 -7.50 -2.66
C SER A 62 -14.25 -8.83 -3.41
N ILE A 63 -13.14 -9.12 -4.08
CA ILE A 63 -12.86 -10.42 -4.66
C ILE A 63 -11.58 -10.91 -3.98
N LYS A 64 -11.71 -11.83 -3.03
CA LYS A 64 -10.64 -12.19 -2.10
C LYS A 64 -10.10 -10.96 -1.38
N LEU A 65 -8.80 -10.67 -1.49
CA LEU A 65 -8.15 -9.51 -0.88
C LEU A 65 -8.08 -8.28 -1.82
N PHE A 66 -8.80 -8.30 -2.94
CA PHE A 66 -8.90 -7.17 -3.84
C PHE A 66 -10.16 -6.36 -3.53
N PHE A 67 -9.98 -5.23 -2.85
CA PHE A 67 -11.06 -4.39 -2.32
C PHE A 67 -11.34 -3.20 -3.24
N VAL A 68 -12.49 -3.20 -3.90
CA VAL A 68 -12.88 -2.17 -4.86
C VAL A 68 -13.58 -1.01 -4.14
N SER A 69 -12.97 0.15 -4.18
CA SER A 69 -13.44 1.38 -3.52
C SER A 69 -13.38 2.59 -4.47
N PRO A 70 -14.36 2.77 -5.37
CA PRO A 70 -14.32 3.83 -6.37
C PRO A 70 -14.32 5.25 -5.79
N GLY A 71 -14.91 5.42 -4.60
CA GLY A 71 -14.91 6.71 -3.89
C GLY A 71 -13.51 7.24 -3.58
N LEU A 72 -12.50 6.37 -3.51
CA LEU A 72 -11.12 6.74 -3.33
C LEU A 72 -10.61 7.65 -4.47
N TYR A 73 -10.95 7.30 -5.71
CA TYR A 73 -10.57 8.08 -6.88
C TYR A 73 -11.07 9.54 -6.79
N PHE A 74 -12.34 9.73 -6.50
CA PHE A 74 -12.92 11.07 -6.42
C PHE A 74 -12.32 11.89 -5.28
N ARG A 75 -12.08 11.26 -4.12
CA ARG A 75 -11.43 11.93 -2.98
C ARG A 75 -10.02 12.38 -3.32
N MET A 76 -9.21 11.53 -3.95
CA MET A 76 -7.86 11.87 -4.37
C MET A 76 -7.84 12.89 -5.51
N MET A 77 -8.78 12.83 -6.46
CA MET A 77 -8.87 13.83 -7.54
C MET A 77 -9.22 15.23 -7.03
N ASN A 78 -10.05 15.33 -6.00
CA ASN A 78 -10.51 16.59 -5.42
C ASN A 78 -9.56 17.18 -4.35
N SER A 79 -8.47 16.50 -4.02
CA SER A 79 -7.44 17.01 -3.10
C SER A 79 -6.21 17.49 -3.86
N GLN A 80 -5.41 18.34 -3.24
CA GLN A 80 -4.12 18.77 -3.78
C GLN A 80 -3.03 17.91 -3.15
N GLN A 81 -2.14 17.36 -3.96
CA GLN A 81 -0.98 16.61 -3.55
C GLN A 81 0.16 16.82 -4.55
N ASP A 82 1.38 16.91 -4.04
CA ASP A 82 2.60 17.05 -4.83
C ASP A 82 3.18 15.69 -5.24
N ILE A 83 2.93 14.66 -4.41
CA ILE A 83 3.45 13.29 -4.57
C ILE A 83 2.35 12.30 -4.19
N ILE A 84 2.28 11.19 -4.89
CA ILE A 84 1.52 10.01 -4.47
C ILE A 84 2.50 8.87 -4.21
N HIS A 85 2.39 8.26 -3.02
CA HIS A 85 3.09 7.04 -2.66
C HIS A 85 2.07 5.93 -2.39
N THR A 86 2.16 4.84 -3.12
CA THR A 86 1.29 3.68 -2.95
C THR A 86 2.07 2.52 -2.36
N ILE A 87 1.43 1.75 -1.48
CA ILE A 87 2.04 0.59 -0.81
C ILE A 87 1.23 -0.66 -1.15
N GLY A 88 1.91 -1.66 -1.72
CA GLY A 88 1.29 -2.88 -2.21
C GLY A 88 0.77 -2.77 -3.64
N ILE A 89 1.61 -3.10 -4.60
CA ILE A 89 1.38 -2.88 -6.06
C ILE A 89 0.11 -3.55 -6.61
N ARG A 90 -0.36 -4.64 -6.01
CA ARG A 90 -1.52 -5.41 -6.51
C ARG A 90 -2.86 -4.95 -5.96
N SER A 91 -2.92 -3.87 -5.21
CA SER A 91 -4.17 -3.36 -4.65
C SER A 91 -4.92 -2.46 -5.63
N PHE A 92 -6.26 -2.44 -5.52
CA PHE A 92 -7.10 -1.47 -6.21
C PHE A 92 -6.71 -0.03 -5.85
N GLN A 93 -6.34 0.19 -4.60
CA GLN A 93 -5.90 1.49 -4.07
C GLN A 93 -4.64 1.99 -4.79
N SER A 94 -3.67 1.10 -5.04
CA SER A 94 -2.47 1.47 -5.79
C SER A 94 -2.76 1.78 -7.25
N PHE A 95 -3.69 1.06 -7.87
CA PHE A 95 -4.14 1.40 -9.22
C PHE A 95 -4.82 2.77 -9.27
N VAL A 96 -5.70 3.08 -8.32
CA VAL A 96 -6.33 4.40 -8.21
C VAL A 96 -5.28 5.49 -8.00
N GLY A 97 -4.31 5.27 -7.10
CA GLY A 97 -3.21 6.20 -6.89
C GLY A 97 -2.42 6.49 -8.16
N ALA A 98 -2.10 5.44 -8.93
CA ALA A 98 -1.40 5.58 -10.21
C ALA A 98 -2.25 6.32 -11.27
N LEU A 99 -3.55 6.05 -11.33
CA LEU A 99 -4.45 6.73 -12.25
C LEU A 99 -4.58 8.23 -11.92
N VAL A 100 -4.67 8.58 -10.65
CA VAL A 100 -4.70 9.97 -10.20
C VAL A 100 -3.38 10.67 -10.48
N ALA A 101 -2.24 10.04 -10.16
CA ALA A 101 -0.91 10.57 -10.45
C ALA A 101 -0.74 10.86 -11.94
N TYR A 102 -1.14 9.92 -12.80
CA TYR A 102 -1.11 10.08 -14.24
C TYR A 102 -1.95 11.27 -14.72
N LYS A 103 -3.21 11.37 -14.26
CA LYS A 103 -4.13 12.45 -14.67
C LYS A 103 -3.70 13.82 -14.17
N LYS A 104 -3.17 13.90 -12.97
CA LYS A 104 -2.68 15.15 -12.37
C LYS A 104 -1.24 15.49 -12.77
N LYS A 105 -0.54 14.59 -13.46
CA LYS A 105 0.87 14.73 -13.86
C LYS A 105 1.81 14.95 -12.67
N ILE A 106 1.55 14.27 -11.56
CA ILE A 106 2.38 14.32 -10.35
C ILE A 106 3.18 13.02 -10.18
N PRO A 107 4.33 13.07 -9.48
CA PRO A 107 5.16 11.89 -9.28
C PRO A 107 4.44 10.78 -8.50
N LEU A 108 4.56 9.55 -9.00
CA LEU A 108 4.11 8.33 -8.33
C LEU A 108 5.31 7.55 -7.82
N PHE A 109 5.32 7.23 -6.53
CA PHE A 109 6.22 6.29 -5.90
C PHE A 109 5.43 5.03 -5.52
N VAL A 110 6.03 3.87 -5.70
CA VAL A 110 5.36 2.59 -5.45
C VAL A 110 6.25 1.72 -4.59
N SER A 111 5.81 1.37 -3.39
CA SER A 111 6.46 0.34 -2.59
C SER A 111 5.78 -1.01 -2.82
N ASP A 112 6.54 -1.97 -3.34
CA ASP A 112 6.10 -3.37 -3.31
C ASP A 112 6.48 -3.99 -1.96
N GLN A 113 5.56 -4.70 -1.36
CA GLN A 113 5.77 -5.40 -0.10
C GLN A 113 5.51 -6.90 -0.33
N GLY A 114 6.25 -7.46 -1.27
CA GLY A 114 6.12 -8.86 -1.65
C GLY A 114 4.93 -9.17 -2.58
N GLY A 115 4.24 -8.17 -3.08
CA GLY A 115 3.04 -8.35 -3.91
C GLY A 115 3.29 -9.10 -5.22
N LEU A 116 4.48 -8.94 -5.82
CA LEU A 116 4.89 -9.66 -7.03
C LEU A 116 5.87 -10.81 -6.75
N THR A 117 6.39 -10.93 -5.54
CA THR A 117 7.54 -11.80 -5.26
C THR A 117 7.25 -12.90 -4.26
N THR A 118 6.64 -12.55 -3.13
CA THR A 118 6.50 -13.48 -1.99
C THR A 118 5.05 -13.75 -1.58
N HIS A 119 4.07 -13.19 -2.30
CA HIS A 119 2.68 -13.40 -1.94
C HIS A 119 2.32 -14.89 -2.06
N PRO A 120 1.74 -15.53 -1.02
CA PRO A 120 1.46 -16.97 -1.02
C PRO A 120 0.64 -17.44 -2.21
N ASP A 121 -0.26 -16.60 -2.69
CA ASP A 121 -1.11 -16.91 -3.84
C ASP A 121 -0.36 -17.00 -5.19
N LEU A 122 0.89 -16.50 -5.28
CA LEU A 122 1.71 -16.63 -6.50
C LEU A 122 2.06 -18.08 -6.79
N HIS A 123 2.16 -18.90 -5.76
CA HIS A 123 2.54 -20.31 -5.84
C HIS A 123 1.34 -21.26 -5.79
N THR A 124 0.13 -20.73 -5.82
CA THR A 124 -1.09 -21.55 -5.78
C THR A 124 -1.37 -22.21 -7.11
N ASN A 125 -1.84 -23.47 -7.06
CA ASN A 125 -2.36 -24.18 -8.24
C ASN A 125 -3.84 -23.87 -8.53
N ASN A 126 -4.47 -22.99 -7.73
CA ASN A 126 -5.87 -22.64 -7.89
C ASN A 126 -6.09 -21.82 -9.17
N VAL A 127 -6.86 -22.37 -10.11
CA VAL A 127 -7.18 -21.77 -11.41
C VAL A 127 -7.83 -20.39 -11.26
N TRP A 128 -8.74 -20.23 -10.30
CA TRP A 128 -9.40 -18.94 -10.04
C TRP A 128 -8.42 -17.85 -9.61
N THR A 129 -7.43 -18.22 -8.81
CA THR A 129 -6.38 -17.28 -8.42
C THR A 129 -5.52 -16.86 -9.60
N LYS A 130 -5.18 -17.80 -10.48
CA LYS A 130 -4.44 -17.49 -11.73
C LYS A 130 -5.23 -16.57 -12.66
N ILE A 131 -6.54 -16.79 -12.79
CA ILE A 131 -7.44 -15.93 -13.57
C ILE A 131 -7.48 -14.51 -12.98
N LEU A 132 -7.63 -14.37 -11.66
CA LEU A 132 -7.61 -13.08 -10.98
C LEU A 132 -6.30 -12.32 -11.23
N TYR A 133 -5.17 -13.02 -11.18
CA TYR A 133 -3.87 -12.42 -11.47
C TYR A 133 -3.73 -11.96 -12.91
N LYS A 134 -4.26 -12.73 -13.84
CA LYS A 134 -4.30 -12.33 -15.25
C LYS A 134 -5.15 -11.08 -15.48
N ILE A 135 -6.30 -10.98 -14.79
CA ILE A 135 -7.16 -9.79 -14.82
C ILE A 135 -6.48 -8.56 -14.18
N GLN A 136 -5.71 -8.75 -13.11
CA GLN A 136 -4.97 -7.67 -12.44
C GLN A 136 -3.72 -7.23 -13.21
N SER A 137 -3.20 -8.06 -14.10
CA SER A 137 -1.94 -7.79 -14.82
C SER A 137 -1.92 -6.42 -15.55
N PRO A 138 -2.96 -6.00 -16.29
CA PRO A 138 -2.97 -4.68 -16.93
C PRO A 138 -2.89 -3.53 -15.93
N MET A 139 -3.50 -3.68 -14.74
CA MET A 139 -3.42 -2.67 -13.68
C MET A 139 -2.01 -2.57 -13.11
N VAL A 140 -1.38 -3.70 -12.85
CA VAL A 140 0.02 -3.76 -12.37
C VAL A 140 0.97 -3.15 -13.40
N GLN A 141 0.81 -3.50 -14.67
CA GLN A 141 1.60 -2.92 -15.76
C GLN A 141 1.41 -1.41 -15.87
N PHE A 142 0.18 -0.92 -15.72
CA PHE A 142 -0.10 0.51 -15.70
C PHE A 142 0.62 1.21 -14.55
N ILE A 143 0.58 0.64 -13.33
CA ILE A 143 1.28 1.17 -12.16
C ILE A 143 2.79 1.23 -12.42
N ILE A 144 3.40 0.13 -12.86
CA ILE A 144 4.84 0.05 -13.14
C ILE A 144 5.24 1.08 -14.21
N LYS A 145 4.46 1.18 -15.28
CA LYS A 145 4.72 2.12 -16.39
C LYS A 145 4.77 3.58 -15.91
N HIS A 146 3.86 3.97 -15.02
CA HIS A 146 3.70 5.37 -14.59
C HIS A 146 4.42 5.70 -13.27
N ALA A 147 4.98 4.72 -12.57
CA ALA A 147 5.80 4.98 -11.39
C ALA A 147 7.08 5.76 -11.75
N LYS A 148 7.38 6.83 -11.03
CA LYS A 148 8.66 7.53 -11.12
C LYS A 148 9.77 6.67 -10.51
N LYS A 149 9.50 6.05 -9.36
CA LYS A 149 10.37 5.08 -8.69
C LYS A 149 9.54 3.93 -8.11
N ILE A 150 10.14 2.75 -8.12
CA ILE A 150 9.62 1.56 -7.46
C ILE A 150 10.56 1.24 -6.31
N ILE A 151 10.03 1.19 -5.11
CA ILE A 151 10.74 0.93 -3.88
C ILE A 151 10.53 -0.54 -3.52
N VAL A 152 11.62 -1.26 -3.36
CA VAL A 152 11.65 -2.68 -3.01
C VAL A 152 12.42 -2.90 -1.71
N ALA A 153 12.08 -3.95 -0.96
CA ALA A 153 12.66 -4.18 0.35
C ALA A 153 14.05 -4.87 0.31
N ASN A 154 14.38 -5.52 -0.81
CA ASN A 154 15.61 -6.30 -0.93
C ASN A 154 16.07 -6.50 -2.38
N GLU A 155 17.28 -7.01 -2.55
CA GLU A 155 17.88 -7.26 -3.87
C GLU A 155 17.15 -8.36 -4.68
N TYR A 156 16.49 -9.31 -4.02
CA TYR A 156 15.71 -10.33 -4.70
C TYR A 156 14.50 -9.70 -5.41
N GLU A 157 13.77 -8.83 -4.74
CA GLU A 157 12.68 -8.06 -5.35
C GLU A 157 13.22 -7.16 -6.47
N LYS A 158 14.35 -6.47 -6.26
CA LYS A 158 14.99 -5.66 -7.29
C LYS A 158 15.23 -6.46 -8.57
N LYS A 159 15.79 -7.68 -8.46
CA LYS A 159 16.04 -8.56 -9.60
C LYS A 159 14.77 -8.93 -10.37
N ILE A 160 13.63 -9.08 -9.67
CA ILE A 160 12.34 -9.36 -10.33
C ILE A 160 11.81 -8.13 -11.05
N PHE A 161 11.85 -6.98 -10.39
CA PHE A 161 11.37 -5.74 -11.00
C PHE A 161 12.25 -5.26 -12.17
N SER A 162 13.54 -5.55 -12.18
CA SER A 162 14.44 -5.23 -13.30
C SER A 162 14.07 -5.95 -14.61
N GLN A 163 13.28 -7.01 -14.53
CA GLN A 163 12.71 -7.67 -15.70
C GLN A 163 11.44 -6.97 -16.24
N LEU A 164 10.87 -6.05 -15.47
CA LEU A 164 9.60 -5.38 -15.77
C LEU A 164 9.75 -3.89 -16.08
N THR A 165 10.87 -3.28 -15.68
CA THR A 165 11.16 -1.86 -15.89
C THR A 165 12.65 -1.59 -15.81
N ASP A 166 13.07 -0.37 -16.21
CA ASP A 166 14.47 0.05 -16.14
C ASP A 166 14.98 0.05 -14.69
N GLU A 167 16.18 -0.47 -14.49
CA GLU A 167 16.79 -0.62 -13.17
C GLU A 167 17.01 0.72 -12.45
N ASN A 168 17.26 1.79 -13.19
CA ASN A 168 17.40 3.15 -12.64
C ASN A 168 16.12 3.69 -11.98
N ARG A 169 14.98 3.04 -12.21
CA ARG A 169 13.69 3.36 -11.57
C ARG A 169 13.44 2.54 -10.32
N ILE A 170 14.31 1.58 -10.00
CA ILE A 170 14.15 0.70 -8.84
C ILE A 170 15.10 1.15 -7.73
N GLU A 171 14.56 1.29 -6.53
CA GLU A 171 15.31 1.68 -5.34
C GLU A 171 15.15 0.62 -4.25
N VAL A 172 16.27 0.17 -3.67
CA VAL A 172 16.22 -0.78 -2.55
C VAL A 172 16.21 0.02 -1.24
N VAL A 173 15.05 0.02 -0.57
CA VAL A 173 14.90 0.64 0.74
C VAL A 173 14.39 -0.42 1.71
N ARG A 174 15.25 -0.83 2.63
CA ARG A 174 14.89 -1.84 3.64
C ARG A 174 13.88 -1.25 4.62
N ASN A 175 12.93 -2.07 5.03
CA ASN A 175 11.96 -1.66 6.04
C ASN A 175 12.68 -1.39 7.36
N GLY A 176 12.49 -0.20 7.90
CA GLY A 176 12.96 0.17 9.22
C GLY A 176 12.08 -0.44 10.32
N ILE A 177 12.64 -0.56 11.51
CA ILE A 177 11.91 -0.94 12.72
C ILE A 177 12.02 0.22 13.69
N ASN A 178 10.89 0.68 14.22
CA ASN A 178 10.90 1.68 15.29
C ASN A 178 11.37 1.00 16.60
N LEU A 179 12.61 1.28 17.00
CA LEU A 179 13.22 0.70 18.21
C LEU A 179 12.54 1.15 19.50
N GLU A 180 11.89 2.32 19.51
CA GLU A 180 11.16 2.80 20.69
C GLU A 180 9.95 1.91 21.06
N ASN A 181 9.36 1.27 20.04
CA ASN A 181 8.29 0.29 20.23
C ASN A 181 8.79 -1.11 20.63
N MET A 182 10.10 -1.35 20.59
CA MET A 182 10.74 -2.59 21.02
C MET A 182 11.12 -2.54 22.52
N LYS A 183 10.19 -2.19 23.39
CA LYS A 183 10.42 -2.43 24.82
C LYS A 183 10.54 -3.93 25.03
N SER A 184 11.76 -4.40 25.29
CA SER A 184 12.00 -5.79 25.67
C SER A 184 11.13 -6.08 26.90
N SER A 185 10.16 -6.97 26.75
CA SER A 185 9.61 -7.62 27.92
C SER A 185 10.71 -8.48 28.52
N VAL A 186 11.27 -8.06 29.65
CA VAL A 186 12.39 -8.70 30.36
C VAL A 186 12.02 -10.12 30.85
N ASP A 187 10.82 -10.60 30.57
CA ASP A 187 10.29 -11.87 31.10
C ASP A 187 10.55 -13.12 30.27
N PHE A 188 11.22 -13.05 29.13
CA PHE A 188 11.53 -14.24 28.34
C PHE A 188 12.70 -15.07 28.85
N LYS A 189 13.37 -14.69 29.95
CA LYS A 189 14.50 -15.45 30.56
C LYS A 189 14.16 -16.24 31.82
N LYS A 190 12.89 -16.38 32.17
CA LYS A 190 12.45 -17.22 33.26
C LYS A 190 11.40 -18.22 32.80
N LYS A 191 11.82 -19.21 32.04
CA LYS A 191 11.22 -20.56 32.02
C LYS A 191 12.24 -21.56 31.51
#